data_3ae50c75cacbd6563a8d64fc40cec8fd
#
_entry.id   3ae50c75cacbd6563a8d64fc40cec8fd
#
_cell.length_a   1.000
_cell.length_b   1.000
_cell.length_c   1.000
_cell.angle_alpha   90.00
_cell.angle_beta   90.00
_cell.angle_gamma   90.00
#
_symmetry.space_group_name_H-M   'P 1'
#
loop_
_entity.id
_entity.type
_entity.pdbx_description
1 polymer ?
#
loop_
_entity_poly.entity_id
_entity_poly.type
_entity_poly.pdbx_seq_one_letter_code
_entity_poly.pdbx_strand_id
1 'polypeptide(L)'
;IMVDEYQDTNFIQEQLIFLLAGENKNICVVGDDDQGLYRFRGATIRNILEFPQKFANGECRIIPLVINYRSNSGIVDFYNRWMDATDGAKFKFRWENFRYEKSIEPHEESTLRSPVVVKLAGVDDVDEWHENILRFIHELKVSGKLTDYNQVAFLFNSVKHPRVTALARFLEENHINVYSPRSDMFFQRDEIRLALGCLMLMFPYYVQ
;
A
#
# COMPACT_ATOMS: atom_id res chain seq x y z
N ILE A 1 -1.43 -10.11 25.42
CA ILE A 1 -2.08 -9.84 24.12
C ILE A 1 -1.06 -9.20 23.22
N MET A 2 -0.98 -9.67 21.98
CA MET A 2 -0.14 -9.05 20.92
C MET A 2 -1.05 -8.57 19.81
N VAL A 3 -0.83 -7.33 19.35
CA VAL A 3 -1.63 -6.71 18.27
C VAL A 3 -0.67 -6.11 17.25
N ASP A 4 -0.81 -6.55 16.01
CA ASP A 4 -0.08 -6.02 14.86
C ASP A 4 -0.90 -4.96 14.13
N GLU A 5 -0.24 -4.09 13.34
CA GLU A 5 -0.86 -2.99 12.58
C GLU A 5 -1.77 -2.11 13.47
N TYR A 6 -1.29 -1.77 14.66
CA TYR A 6 -2.11 -1.11 15.68
C TYR A 6 -2.63 0.27 15.25
N GLN A 7 -1.96 0.96 14.33
CA GLN A 7 -2.41 2.22 13.73
C GLN A 7 -3.74 2.08 12.95
N ASP A 8 -4.11 0.86 12.55
CA ASP A 8 -5.35 0.58 11.82
C ASP A 8 -6.54 0.25 12.73
N THR A 9 -6.33 0.27 14.04
CA THR A 9 -7.39 0.01 15.00
C THR A 9 -8.33 1.21 15.16
N ASN A 10 -9.62 0.93 15.34
CA ASN A 10 -10.59 1.94 15.74
C ASN A 10 -10.75 1.96 17.29
N PHE A 11 -11.49 2.95 17.78
CA PHE A 11 -11.70 3.12 19.21
C PHE A 11 -12.33 1.87 19.89
N ILE A 12 -13.29 1.23 19.25
CA ILE A 12 -14.00 0.06 19.81
C ILE A 12 -13.04 -1.14 19.91
N GLN A 13 -12.23 -1.36 18.87
CA GLN A 13 -11.21 -2.41 18.86
C GLN A 13 -10.17 -2.19 19.97
N GLU A 14 -9.73 -0.96 20.15
CA GLU A 14 -8.83 -0.63 21.24
C GLU A 14 -9.46 -0.92 22.61
N GLN A 15 -10.70 -0.50 22.86
CA GLN A 15 -11.40 -0.79 24.12
C GLN A 15 -11.53 -2.29 24.36
N LEU A 16 -11.80 -3.07 23.31
CA LEU A 16 -11.86 -4.53 23.40
C LEU A 16 -10.50 -5.13 23.78
N ILE A 17 -9.40 -4.65 23.21
CA ILE A 17 -8.05 -5.10 23.54
C ILE A 17 -7.76 -4.88 25.03
N PHE A 18 -8.05 -3.67 25.56
CA PHE A 18 -7.84 -3.36 26.97
C PHE A 18 -8.77 -4.18 27.90
N LEU A 19 -10.02 -4.40 27.50
CA LEU A 19 -10.95 -5.24 28.24
C LEU A 19 -10.44 -6.69 28.34
N LEU A 20 -9.96 -7.25 27.23
CA LEU A 20 -9.42 -8.61 27.19
C LEU A 20 -8.09 -8.74 27.96
N ALA A 21 -7.29 -7.69 28.03
CA ALA A 21 -6.05 -7.68 28.78
C ALA A 21 -6.26 -7.63 30.31
N GLY A 22 -7.43 -7.17 30.75
CA GLY A 22 -7.78 -7.07 32.15
C GLY A 22 -6.88 -6.09 32.94
N GLU A 23 -6.83 -6.28 34.24
CA GLU A 23 -6.07 -5.39 35.15
C GLU A 23 -4.56 -5.44 34.91
N ASN A 24 -4.03 -6.58 34.51
CA ASN A 24 -2.60 -6.78 34.28
C ASN A 24 -2.06 -6.03 33.05
N LYS A 25 -2.94 -5.63 32.13
CA LYS A 25 -2.61 -4.87 30.89
C LYS A 25 -1.36 -5.40 30.17
N ASN A 26 -1.15 -6.73 30.16
CA ASN A 26 -0.04 -7.31 29.43
C ASN A 26 -0.32 -7.26 27.92
N ILE A 27 0.01 -6.13 27.30
CA ILE A 27 -0.27 -5.82 25.91
C ILE A 27 1.03 -5.43 25.21
N CYS A 28 1.28 -6.04 24.06
CA CYS A 28 2.32 -5.63 23.14
C CYS A 28 1.67 -5.20 21.82
N VAL A 29 1.91 -4.00 21.37
CA VAL A 29 1.41 -3.50 20.09
C VAL A 29 2.56 -3.22 19.15
N VAL A 30 2.39 -3.53 17.87
CA VAL A 30 3.32 -3.21 16.79
C VAL A 30 2.56 -2.38 15.76
N GLY A 31 3.18 -1.33 15.28
CA GLY A 31 2.56 -0.47 14.28
C GLY A 31 3.47 0.65 13.83
N ASP A 32 3.04 1.35 12.81
CA ASP A 32 3.73 2.47 12.21
C ASP A 32 2.75 3.62 11.98
N ASP A 33 2.94 4.71 12.69
CA ASP A 33 2.09 5.89 12.63
C ASP A 33 2.10 6.56 11.23
N ASP A 34 3.14 6.34 10.42
CA ASP A 34 3.21 6.81 9.03
C ASP A 34 2.37 5.95 8.06
N GLN A 35 1.89 4.78 8.50
CA GLN A 35 1.08 3.85 7.70
C GLN A 35 -0.43 3.89 7.99
N GLY A 36 -0.92 4.87 8.74
CA GLY A 36 -2.33 5.04 9.12
C GLY A 36 -3.25 5.39 7.94
N LEU A 37 -3.49 4.47 7.01
CA LEU A 37 -4.23 4.69 5.77
C LEU A 37 -5.74 4.39 5.90
N TYR A 38 -6.19 3.69 6.93
CA TYR A 38 -7.57 3.17 7.04
C TYR A 38 -8.52 4.07 7.83
N ARG A 39 -8.26 5.38 7.88
CA ARG A 39 -9.15 6.35 8.54
C ARG A 39 -10.59 6.27 8.05
N PHE A 40 -10.81 5.98 6.77
CA PHE A 40 -12.16 5.82 6.20
C PHE A 40 -12.93 4.61 6.73
N ARG A 41 -12.25 3.68 7.44
CA ARG A 41 -12.84 2.55 8.17
C ARG A 41 -12.98 2.82 9.66
N GLY A 42 -12.74 4.07 10.10
CA GLY A 42 -12.80 4.46 11.50
C GLY A 42 -11.50 4.22 12.29
N ALA A 43 -10.41 3.82 11.60
CA ALA A 43 -9.10 3.74 12.25
C ALA A 43 -8.65 5.13 12.73
N THR A 44 -7.97 5.17 13.85
CA THR A 44 -7.44 6.40 14.41
C THR A 44 -5.98 6.26 14.83
N ILE A 45 -5.14 7.08 14.23
CA ILE A 45 -3.72 7.13 14.55
C ILE A 45 -3.46 7.52 16.02
N ARG A 46 -4.44 8.15 16.68
CA ARG A 46 -4.35 8.46 18.11
C ARG A 46 -4.13 7.23 18.97
N ASN A 47 -4.70 6.08 18.59
CA ASN A 47 -4.55 4.86 19.35
C ASN A 47 -3.07 4.50 19.54
N ILE A 48 -2.26 4.58 18.48
CA ILE A 48 -0.82 4.28 18.57
C ILE A 48 -0.04 5.43 19.25
N LEU A 49 -0.35 6.68 18.92
CA LEU A 49 0.37 7.84 19.47
C LEU A 49 0.10 8.05 20.96
N GLU A 50 -1.11 7.79 21.41
CA GLU A 50 -1.54 7.96 22.80
C GLU A 50 -1.44 6.65 23.61
N PHE A 51 -0.99 5.54 23.01
CA PHE A 51 -0.89 4.25 23.67
C PHE A 51 -0.08 4.28 24.96
N PRO A 52 1.10 4.92 25.03
CA PRO A 52 1.88 4.99 26.25
C PRO A 52 1.17 5.70 27.40
N GLN A 53 0.30 6.66 27.10
CA GLN A 53 -0.44 7.46 28.09
C GLN A 53 -1.53 6.65 28.84
N LYS A 54 -1.85 5.45 28.33
CA LYS A 54 -2.85 4.54 28.94
C LYS A 54 -2.28 3.69 30.06
N PHE A 55 -1.00 3.82 30.33
CA PHE A 55 -0.27 3.11 31.36
C PHE A 55 0.29 4.11 32.38
N ALA A 56 0.57 3.65 33.59
CA ALA A 56 1.27 4.48 34.57
C ALA A 56 2.71 4.78 34.09
N ASN A 57 3.30 5.83 34.63
CA ASN A 57 4.65 6.25 34.25
C ASN A 57 5.65 5.09 34.41
N GLY A 58 6.33 4.76 33.30
CA GLY A 58 7.36 3.72 33.28
C GLY A 58 6.85 2.29 33.00
N GLU A 59 5.56 2.06 32.95
CA GLU A 59 5.00 0.74 32.64
C GLU A 59 4.97 0.41 31.15
N CYS A 60 4.89 1.42 30.30
CA CYS A 60 4.92 1.24 28.85
C CYS A 60 6.34 1.50 28.30
N ARG A 61 6.90 0.49 27.65
CA ARG A 61 8.20 0.60 26.98
C ARG A 61 7.99 0.75 25.48
N ILE A 62 8.51 1.84 24.91
CA ILE A 62 8.56 2.06 23.46
C ILE A 62 9.89 1.52 22.94
N ILE A 63 9.85 0.73 21.88
CA ILE A 63 11.02 0.16 21.20
C ILE A 63 10.95 0.59 19.73
N PRO A 64 11.74 1.58 19.29
CA PRO A 64 11.77 1.97 17.89
C PRO A 64 12.49 0.93 17.05
N LEU A 65 11.86 0.51 15.93
CA LEU A 65 12.47 -0.36 14.91
C LEU A 65 12.82 0.51 13.72
N VAL A 66 14.02 1.04 13.70
CA VAL A 66 14.45 2.04 12.69
C VAL A 66 15.19 1.43 11.50
N ILE A 67 15.66 0.19 11.60
CA ILE A 67 16.40 -0.47 10.51
C ILE A 67 15.43 -1.12 9.52
N ASN A 68 15.48 -0.71 8.27
CA ASN A 68 14.67 -1.28 7.18
C ASN A 68 15.45 -2.37 6.44
N TYR A 69 15.00 -3.61 6.58
CA TYR A 69 15.58 -4.80 5.94
C TYR A 69 14.93 -5.14 4.59
N ARG A 70 13.87 -4.43 4.19
CA ARG A 70 13.05 -4.77 3.01
C ARG A 70 13.44 -3.97 1.78
N SER A 71 13.67 -2.68 1.96
CA SER A 71 13.73 -1.73 0.85
C SER A 71 15.18 -1.31 0.55
N ASN A 72 15.43 -1.04 -0.74
CA ASN A 72 16.68 -0.43 -1.16
C ASN A 72 16.92 0.92 -0.47
N SER A 73 18.17 1.27 -0.16
CA SER A 73 18.53 2.51 0.53
C SER A 73 17.97 3.75 -0.16
N GLY A 74 17.95 3.80 -1.50
CA GLY A 74 17.39 4.94 -2.24
C GLY A 74 15.86 5.11 -2.06
N ILE A 75 15.12 4.04 -1.76
CA ILE A 75 13.69 4.11 -1.39
C ILE A 75 13.56 4.67 0.03
N VAL A 76 14.40 4.19 0.95
CA VAL A 76 14.42 4.67 2.35
C VAL A 76 14.77 6.16 2.40
N ASP A 77 15.80 6.58 1.66
CA ASP A 77 16.19 7.99 1.55
C ASP A 77 15.09 8.86 0.98
N PHE A 78 14.40 8.38 -0.07
CA PHE A 78 13.26 9.10 -0.64
C PHE A 78 12.13 9.25 0.38
N TYR A 79 11.80 8.18 1.11
CA TYR A 79 10.78 8.19 2.15
C TYR A 79 11.12 9.21 3.24
N ASN A 80 12.34 9.16 3.80
CA ASN A 80 12.76 10.09 4.85
C ASN A 80 12.65 11.55 4.37
N ARG A 81 13.17 11.86 3.16
CA ARG A 81 13.05 13.21 2.58
C ARG A 81 11.60 13.62 2.34
N TRP A 82 10.74 12.69 1.93
CA TRP A 82 9.32 12.96 1.75
C TRP A 82 8.64 13.33 3.08
N MET A 83 8.97 12.59 4.14
CA MET A 83 8.41 12.81 5.46
C MET A 83 8.96 14.06 6.14
N ASP A 84 10.20 14.46 5.84
CA ASP A 84 10.84 15.68 6.35
C ASP A 84 10.57 16.93 5.51
N ALA A 85 9.89 16.79 4.36
CA ALA A 85 9.62 17.90 3.45
C ALA A 85 8.62 18.89 4.06
N THR A 86 9.12 19.71 4.99
CA THR A 86 8.36 20.77 5.69
C THR A 86 8.43 22.11 4.96
N ASP A 87 9.44 22.34 4.12
CA ASP A 87 9.71 23.61 3.46
C ASP A 87 9.20 23.70 2.01
N GLY A 88 8.32 24.67 1.76
CA GLY A 88 7.92 25.09 0.42
C GLY A 88 6.94 24.15 -0.30
N ALA A 89 6.63 23.01 0.24
CA ALA A 89 5.63 22.12 -0.33
C ALA A 89 4.22 22.70 -0.13
N LYS A 90 3.33 22.51 -1.12
CA LYS A 90 1.90 22.84 -1.02
C LYS A 90 1.20 22.15 0.14
N PHE A 91 1.83 21.16 0.74
CA PHE A 91 1.36 20.38 1.87
C PHE A 91 2.33 20.57 3.04
N LYS A 92 1.96 21.46 3.97
CA LYS A 92 2.59 21.50 5.30
C LYS A 92 1.92 20.45 6.16
N PHE A 93 2.57 19.34 6.36
CA PHE A 93 2.17 18.42 7.40
C PHE A 93 2.64 19.00 8.73
N ARG A 94 1.72 19.21 9.66
CA ARG A 94 2.06 19.59 11.03
C ARG A 94 2.27 18.29 11.82
N TRP A 95 3.49 17.76 11.75
CA TRP A 95 3.83 16.50 12.40
C TRP A 95 4.02 16.58 13.90
N GLU A 96 4.27 17.76 14.45
CA GLU A 96 4.71 18.02 15.82
C GLU A 96 3.88 17.33 16.93
N ASN A 97 2.60 16.99 16.63
CA ASN A 97 1.73 16.28 17.58
C ASN A 97 1.07 15.03 16.99
N PHE A 98 1.48 14.59 15.80
CA PHE A 98 0.78 13.55 15.03
C PHE A 98 1.71 12.48 14.48
N ARG A 99 2.96 12.46 14.90
CA ARG A 99 3.97 11.53 14.46
C ARG A 99 5.03 11.34 15.53
N TYR A 100 5.52 10.11 15.69
CA TYR A 100 6.76 9.87 16.42
C TYR A 100 7.95 10.40 15.61
N GLU A 101 8.90 11.05 16.29
CA GLU A 101 10.17 11.43 15.68
C GLU A 101 10.96 10.17 15.36
N LYS A 102 11.22 9.94 14.09
CA LYS A 102 11.96 8.77 13.61
C LYS A 102 12.64 9.07 12.28
N SER A 103 13.81 8.47 12.10
CA SER A 103 14.49 8.36 10.81
C SER A 103 14.74 6.88 10.55
N ILE A 104 14.33 6.40 9.39
CA ILE A 104 14.51 5.01 9.02
C ILE A 104 15.89 4.85 8.38
N GLU A 105 16.63 3.84 8.80
CA GLU A 105 17.97 3.52 8.30
C GLU A 105 17.90 2.28 7.40
N PRO A 106 18.54 2.28 6.24
CA PRO A 106 18.64 1.08 5.42
C PRO A 106 19.58 0.08 6.09
N HIS A 107 19.24 -1.21 6.04
CA HIS A 107 20.14 -2.26 6.55
C HIS A 107 21.43 -2.36 5.72
N GLU A 108 21.33 -2.17 4.40
CA GLU A 108 22.45 -2.23 3.49
C GLU A 108 22.47 -0.99 2.59
N GLU A 109 23.66 -0.46 2.36
CA GLU A 109 23.88 0.59 1.38
C GLU A 109 23.64 0.06 -0.04
N SER A 110 22.90 0.82 -0.83
CA SER A 110 22.68 0.45 -2.22
C SER A 110 23.92 0.71 -3.07
N THR A 111 24.34 -0.30 -3.80
CA THR A 111 25.39 -0.18 -4.82
C THR A 111 24.84 0.29 -6.19
N LEU A 112 23.53 0.49 -6.30
CA LEU A 112 22.88 0.91 -7.55
C LEU A 112 23.28 2.35 -7.91
N ARG A 113 23.81 2.53 -9.12
CA ARG A 113 24.22 3.83 -9.66
C ARG A 113 23.08 4.59 -10.35
N SER A 114 21.96 3.95 -10.61
CA SER A 114 20.78 4.55 -11.25
C SER A 114 19.77 5.03 -10.20
N PRO A 115 18.98 6.08 -10.50
CA PRO A 115 17.96 6.53 -9.59
C PRO A 115 16.97 5.40 -9.30
N VAL A 116 16.67 5.17 -8.00
CA VAL A 116 15.76 4.13 -7.52
C VAL A 116 14.32 4.63 -7.55
N VAL A 117 14.13 5.93 -7.35
CA VAL A 117 12.83 6.59 -7.43
C VAL A 117 12.86 7.60 -8.56
N VAL A 118 11.92 7.50 -9.48
CA VAL A 118 11.81 8.37 -10.65
C VAL A 118 10.43 8.99 -10.70
N LYS A 119 10.37 10.30 -10.88
CA LYS A 119 9.12 11.00 -11.16
C LYS A 119 8.99 11.16 -12.68
N LEU A 120 7.95 10.59 -13.25
CA LEU A 120 7.58 10.82 -14.64
C LEU A 120 6.65 12.05 -14.75
N ALA A 121 6.82 12.82 -15.81
CA ALA A 121 5.87 13.89 -16.13
C ALA A 121 4.51 13.27 -16.47
N GLY A 122 3.44 13.90 -15.98
CA GLY A 122 2.09 13.51 -16.38
C GLY A 122 1.85 13.89 -17.84
N VAL A 123 1.16 13.04 -18.58
CA VAL A 123 0.58 13.32 -19.89
C VAL A 123 -0.94 13.29 -19.75
N ASP A 124 -1.60 14.23 -20.45
CA ASP A 124 -3.08 14.34 -20.40
C ASP A 124 -3.74 13.28 -21.27
N ASP A 125 -3.06 12.87 -22.36
CA ASP A 125 -3.53 11.82 -23.27
C ASP A 125 -3.39 10.44 -22.62
N VAL A 126 -4.49 9.70 -22.59
CA VAL A 126 -4.57 8.38 -21.93
C VAL A 126 -3.81 7.33 -22.73
N ASP A 127 -3.85 7.40 -24.05
CA ASP A 127 -3.19 6.42 -24.91
C ASP A 127 -1.68 6.64 -24.86
N GLU A 128 -1.22 7.88 -24.90
CA GLU A 128 0.21 8.21 -24.69
C GLU A 128 0.68 7.75 -23.30
N TRP A 129 -0.15 7.87 -22.27
CA TRP A 129 0.18 7.39 -20.94
C TRP A 129 0.35 5.87 -20.89
N HIS A 130 -0.55 5.11 -21.54
CA HIS A 130 -0.46 3.67 -21.63
C HIS A 130 0.82 3.23 -22.37
N GLU A 131 1.11 3.86 -23.50
CA GLU A 131 2.32 3.58 -24.29
C GLU A 131 3.61 3.88 -23.50
N ASN A 132 3.64 4.97 -22.74
CA ASN A 132 4.78 5.32 -21.90
C ASN A 132 5.02 4.27 -20.81
N ILE A 133 3.96 3.75 -20.19
CA ILE A 133 4.05 2.66 -19.20
C ILE A 133 4.59 1.38 -19.85
N LEU A 134 4.02 0.98 -20.99
CA LEU A 134 4.44 -0.21 -21.71
C LEU A 134 5.91 -0.14 -22.11
N ARG A 135 6.34 1.01 -22.67
CA ARG A 135 7.73 1.27 -23.04
C ARG A 135 8.65 1.14 -21.82
N PHE A 136 8.29 1.75 -20.70
CA PHE A 136 9.09 1.69 -19.48
C PHE A 136 9.24 0.24 -18.97
N ILE A 137 8.17 -0.56 -18.98
CA ILE A 137 8.22 -1.97 -18.60
C ILE A 137 9.16 -2.75 -19.54
N HIS A 138 9.06 -2.51 -20.86
CA HIS A 138 9.93 -3.15 -21.84
C HIS A 138 11.40 -2.75 -21.64
N GLU A 139 11.71 -1.48 -21.39
CA GLU A 139 13.07 -1.03 -21.08
C GLU A 139 13.64 -1.72 -19.85
N LEU A 140 12.85 -1.88 -18.79
CA LEU A 140 13.25 -2.65 -17.61
C LEU A 140 13.54 -4.11 -17.95
N LYS A 141 12.72 -4.73 -18.81
CA LYS A 141 12.89 -6.11 -19.24
C LYS A 141 14.15 -6.28 -20.09
N VAL A 142 14.37 -5.41 -21.09
CA VAL A 142 15.52 -5.44 -21.98
C VAL A 142 16.83 -5.17 -21.22
N SER A 143 16.80 -4.26 -20.25
CA SER A 143 17.98 -3.95 -19.42
C SER A 143 18.31 -5.03 -18.39
N GLY A 144 17.51 -6.08 -18.28
CA GLY A 144 17.66 -7.16 -17.29
C GLY A 144 17.31 -6.77 -15.85
N LYS A 145 16.79 -5.54 -15.65
CA LYS A 145 16.32 -5.10 -14.33
C LYS A 145 15.00 -5.75 -13.92
N LEU A 146 14.22 -6.20 -14.88
CA LEU A 146 12.97 -6.92 -14.71
C LEU A 146 13.11 -8.31 -15.31
N THR A 147 13.12 -9.35 -14.49
CA THR A 147 13.23 -10.74 -14.92
C THR A 147 11.85 -11.39 -15.11
N ASP A 148 10.88 -10.99 -14.29
CA ASP A 148 9.51 -11.49 -14.31
C ASP A 148 8.52 -10.32 -14.14
N TYR A 149 7.43 -10.31 -14.92
CA TYR A 149 6.37 -9.30 -14.79
C TYR A 149 5.67 -9.32 -13.42
N ASN A 150 5.70 -10.43 -12.69
CA ASN A 150 5.22 -10.50 -11.32
C ASN A 150 6.00 -9.59 -10.32
N GLN A 151 7.14 -9.05 -10.75
CA GLN A 151 7.91 -8.07 -9.97
C GLN A 151 7.36 -6.63 -10.12
N VAL A 152 6.37 -6.41 -10.99
CA VAL A 152 5.76 -5.09 -11.22
C VAL A 152 4.44 -5.01 -10.48
N ALA A 153 4.27 -3.95 -9.70
CA ALA A 153 2.99 -3.64 -9.06
C ALA A 153 2.56 -2.20 -9.37
N PHE A 154 1.28 -2.04 -9.69
CA PHE A 154 0.64 -0.75 -9.86
C PHE A 154 -0.23 -0.45 -8.65
N LEU A 155 -0.04 0.70 -8.01
CA LEU A 155 -0.78 1.13 -6.84
C LEU A 155 -1.72 2.29 -7.20
N PHE A 156 -3.01 2.09 -6.95
CA PHE A 156 -4.06 3.08 -7.21
C PHE A 156 -4.98 3.22 -6.00
N ASN A 157 -5.60 4.38 -5.84
CA ASN A 157 -6.63 4.59 -4.82
C ASN A 157 -7.85 3.68 -5.02
N SER A 158 -8.16 3.32 -6.27
CA SER A 158 -9.23 2.40 -6.64
C SER A 158 -8.89 1.66 -7.92
N VAL A 159 -8.93 0.35 -7.85
CA VAL A 159 -8.74 -0.54 -9.03
C VAL A 159 -9.97 -0.57 -9.94
N LYS A 160 -11.12 -0.06 -9.48
CA LYS A 160 -12.36 0.03 -10.25
C LYS A 160 -12.47 1.32 -11.07
N HIS A 161 -11.47 2.21 -10.97
CA HIS A 161 -11.49 3.46 -11.73
C HIS A 161 -11.34 3.16 -13.24
N PRO A 162 -12.12 3.78 -14.14
CA PRO A 162 -12.10 3.48 -15.57
C PRO A 162 -10.71 3.53 -16.22
N ARG A 163 -9.86 4.49 -15.84
CA ARG A 163 -8.47 4.59 -16.34
C ARG A 163 -7.62 3.39 -15.92
N VAL A 164 -7.83 2.85 -14.73
CA VAL A 164 -7.07 1.68 -14.23
C VAL A 164 -7.53 0.42 -14.96
N THR A 165 -8.83 0.28 -15.18
CA THR A 165 -9.40 -0.84 -15.96
C THR A 165 -8.92 -0.79 -17.43
N ALA A 166 -8.86 0.41 -18.02
CA ALA A 166 -8.34 0.60 -19.37
C ALA A 166 -6.85 0.23 -19.47
N LEU A 167 -6.02 0.67 -18.50
CA LEU A 167 -4.61 0.27 -18.45
C LEU A 167 -4.46 -1.25 -18.33
N ALA A 168 -5.22 -1.89 -17.46
CA ALA A 168 -5.14 -3.34 -17.29
C ALA A 168 -5.46 -4.07 -18.61
N ARG A 169 -6.53 -3.66 -19.32
CA ARG A 169 -6.89 -4.22 -20.62
C ARG A 169 -5.81 -3.98 -21.67
N PHE A 170 -5.27 -2.74 -21.74
CA PHE A 170 -4.19 -2.40 -22.65
C PHE A 170 -2.94 -3.28 -22.43
N LEU A 171 -2.56 -3.53 -21.17
CA LEU A 171 -1.44 -4.43 -20.86
C LEU A 171 -1.72 -5.87 -21.26
N GLU A 172 -2.94 -6.38 -21.03
CA GLU A 172 -3.35 -7.73 -21.45
C GLU A 172 -3.34 -7.88 -22.99
N GLU A 173 -3.80 -6.87 -23.74
CA GLU A 173 -3.73 -6.83 -25.21
C GLU A 173 -2.28 -6.84 -25.72
N ASN A 174 -1.34 -6.33 -24.93
CA ASN A 174 0.10 -6.37 -25.18
C ASN A 174 0.81 -7.58 -24.53
N HIS A 175 0.09 -8.65 -24.23
CA HIS A 175 0.59 -9.93 -23.70
C HIS A 175 1.24 -9.83 -22.31
N ILE A 176 0.90 -8.81 -21.52
CA ILE A 176 1.27 -8.68 -20.13
C ILE A 176 0.04 -9.00 -19.27
N ASN A 177 -0.01 -10.20 -18.70
CA ASN A 177 -1.12 -10.62 -17.85
C ASN A 177 -1.20 -9.75 -16.59
N VAL A 178 -2.41 -9.25 -16.27
CA VAL A 178 -2.67 -8.42 -15.11
C VAL A 178 -3.50 -9.19 -14.09
N TYR A 179 -3.02 -9.20 -12.83
CA TYR A 179 -3.76 -9.75 -11.71
C TYR A 179 -4.29 -8.61 -10.82
N SER A 180 -5.60 -8.56 -10.65
CA SER A 180 -6.25 -7.61 -9.75
C SER A 180 -7.28 -8.32 -8.87
N PRO A 181 -6.97 -8.60 -7.60
CA PRO A 181 -7.81 -9.43 -6.72
C PRO A 181 -9.16 -8.80 -6.34
N ARG A 182 -9.34 -7.50 -6.62
CA ARG A 182 -10.56 -6.73 -6.28
C ARG A 182 -11.28 -6.18 -7.51
N SER A 183 -10.84 -6.55 -8.70
CA SER A 183 -11.54 -6.17 -9.93
C SER A 183 -12.63 -7.19 -10.23
N ASP A 184 -13.81 -6.72 -10.62
CA ASP A 184 -14.90 -7.59 -11.14
C ASP A 184 -14.60 -8.10 -12.56
N MET A 185 -13.36 -7.92 -13.04
CA MET A 185 -12.93 -8.23 -14.42
C MET A 185 -13.02 -9.72 -14.75
N PHE A 186 -13.00 -10.63 -13.75
CA PHE A 186 -13.15 -12.05 -13.98
C PHE A 186 -14.46 -12.37 -14.73
N PHE A 187 -15.59 -11.83 -14.23
CA PHE A 187 -16.90 -12.05 -14.85
C PHE A 187 -17.14 -11.19 -16.11
N GLN A 188 -16.26 -10.24 -16.39
CA GLN A 188 -16.33 -9.40 -17.59
C GLN A 188 -15.50 -9.96 -18.75
N ARG A 189 -14.66 -10.97 -18.52
CA ARG A 189 -13.90 -11.64 -19.57
C ARG A 189 -14.86 -12.35 -20.51
N ASP A 190 -14.63 -12.23 -21.82
CA ASP A 190 -15.54 -12.78 -22.83
C ASP A 190 -15.63 -14.30 -22.74
N GLU A 191 -14.53 -14.99 -22.39
CA GLU A 191 -14.51 -16.43 -22.19
C GLU A 191 -15.40 -16.86 -21.01
N ILE A 192 -15.37 -16.10 -19.91
CA ILE A 192 -16.20 -16.38 -18.74
C ILE A 192 -17.66 -16.06 -19.02
N ARG A 193 -17.94 -14.96 -19.71
CA ARG A 193 -19.31 -14.60 -20.14
C ARG A 193 -19.89 -15.65 -21.09
N LEU A 194 -19.07 -16.15 -22.03
CA LEU A 194 -19.46 -17.21 -22.94
C LEU A 194 -19.75 -18.50 -22.14
N ALA A 195 -18.85 -18.89 -21.25
CA ALA A 195 -19.03 -20.08 -20.42
C ALA A 195 -20.30 -20.00 -19.57
N LEU A 196 -20.54 -18.85 -18.92
CA LEU A 196 -21.74 -18.60 -18.14
C LEU A 196 -23.01 -18.61 -19.03
N GLY A 197 -22.94 -18.00 -20.22
CA GLY A 197 -24.04 -18.05 -21.20
C GLY A 197 -24.38 -19.46 -21.62
N CYS A 198 -23.38 -20.31 -21.90
CA CYS A 198 -23.58 -21.73 -22.19
C CYS A 198 -24.23 -22.46 -21.00
N LEU A 199 -23.75 -22.22 -19.78
CA LEU A 199 -24.35 -22.85 -18.59
C LEU A 199 -25.81 -22.42 -18.38
N MET A 200 -26.13 -21.13 -18.58
CA MET A 200 -27.52 -20.64 -18.50
C MET A 200 -28.43 -21.28 -19.54
N LEU A 201 -27.92 -21.52 -20.75
CA LEU A 201 -28.68 -22.22 -21.78
C LEU A 201 -28.89 -23.72 -21.49
N MET A 202 -27.91 -24.38 -20.90
CA MET A 202 -28.00 -25.79 -20.52
C MET A 202 -28.89 -26.02 -19.30
N PHE A 203 -28.96 -25.06 -18.41
CA PHE A 203 -29.70 -25.17 -17.14
C PHE A 203 -30.68 -24.00 -16.92
N PRO A 204 -31.69 -23.83 -17.83
CA PRO A 204 -32.57 -22.65 -17.78
C PRO A 204 -33.45 -22.57 -16.51
N TYR A 205 -33.62 -23.66 -15.77
CA TYR A 205 -34.44 -23.69 -14.56
C TYR A 205 -33.73 -23.20 -13.29
N TYR A 206 -32.42 -22.96 -13.36
CA TYR A 206 -31.64 -22.48 -12.22
C TYR A 206 -31.32 -20.97 -12.31
N VAL A 207 -31.80 -20.30 -13.35
CA VAL A 207 -31.60 -18.86 -13.60
C VAL A 207 -32.96 -18.16 -13.39
N GLN A 208 -33.37 -18.04 -12.12
CA GLN A 208 -34.48 -17.18 -11.72
C GLN A 208 -33.97 -16.07 -10.81
#